data_c086cf585c041769378c990097b8db16
#
_entry.id   c086cf585c041769378c990097b8db16
#
_cell.length_a   1.000
_cell.length_b   1.000
_cell.length_c   1.000
_cell.angle_alpha   90.00
_cell.angle_beta   90.00
_cell.angle_gamma   90.00
#
_symmetry.space_group_name_H-M   'P 1'
#
loop_
_entity.id
_entity.type
_entity.pdbx_description
1 polymer ?
#
loop_
_entity_poly.entity_id
_entity_poly.type
_entity_poly.pdbx_seq_one_letter_code
_entity_poly.pdbx_strand_id
1 'polypeptide(L)'
;MKILTLILTTGCFTFCFAQSDLYKYEPSKKNPYGIINPEAPKELADFAPLIGDNQCKSVTRNGQGGWADTVSVRWRFKYILDGLAVQDETLKADGKHTTSIRQYDPVDKKWYVTFFSTTPPFASPGTWKGEKVDGKIILYNEQTAPNGTEGFYKITFSDISEKKFNWLGEWVDKTEKFSYPTWYLFCTKKQ
;
A
#
# COMPACT_ATOMS: atom_id res chain seq x y z
N MET A 1 -6.71 40.90 65.80
CA MET A 1 -5.73 40.75 64.74
C MET A 1 -6.18 39.64 63.80
N LYS A 2 -6.82 39.97 62.65
CA LYS A 2 -7.33 38.99 61.69
C LYS A 2 -6.32 38.83 60.59
N ILE A 3 -5.77 37.62 60.45
CA ILE A 3 -4.81 37.25 59.43
C ILE A 3 -5.65 36.86 58.20
N LEU A 4 -5.52 37.60 57.09
CA LEU A 4 -6.16 37.34 55.81
C LEU A 4 -5.21 36.47 54.99
N THR A 5 -5.53 35.19 54.87
CA THR A 5 -4.75 34.25 54.05
C THR A 5 -5.17 34.41 52.58
N LEU A 6 -4.27 34.97 51.75
CA LEU A 6 -4.45 35.11 50.30
C LEU A 6 -4.06 33.79 49.63
N ILE A 7 -5.03 33.03 49.14
CA ILE A 7 -4.80 31.83 48.35
C ILE A 7 -4.56 32.25 46.86
N LEU A 8 -3.28 32.16 46.47
CA LEU A 8 -2.85 32.41 45.08
C LEU A 8 -3.08 31.11 44.26
N THR A 9 -4.19 31.03 43.56
CA THR A 9 -4.44 29.93 42.59
C THR A 9 -3.63 30.18 41.34
N THR A 10 -2.49 29.50 41.23
CA THR A 10 -1.69 29.47 39.98
C THR A 10 -2.42 28.59 38.98
N GLY A 11 -3.13 29.22 38.05
CA GLY A 11 -3.76 28.53 36.88
C GLY A 11 -2.64 28.00 35.96
N CYS A 12 -2.45 26.68 35.97
CA CYS A 12 -1.57 26.02 35.04
C CYS A 12 -2.26 26.01 33.65
N PHE A 13 -2.02 27.00 32.81
CA PHE A 13 -2.42 26.98 31.42
C PHE A 13 -1.49 25.98 30.72
N THR A 14 -1.93 24.72 30.64
CA THR A 14 -1.36 23.77 29.68
C THR A 14 -1.69 24.24 28.28
N PHE A 15 -0.74 24.88 27.60
CA PHE A 15 -0.80 25.08 26.15
C PHE A 15 -0.76 23.70 25.51
N CYS A 16 -1.91 23.16 25.20
CA CYS A 16 -2.04 22.02 24.31
C CYS A 16 -1.66 22.54 22.91
N PHE A 17 -0.37 22.57 22.58
CA PHE A 17 0.06 22.77 21.21
C PHE A 17 -0.58 21.66 20.41
N ALA A 18 -1.50 22.03 19.51
CA ALA A 18 -2.13 21.10 18.64
C ALA A 18 -1.02 20.39 17.84
N GLN A 19 -0.87 19.10 18.09
CA GLN A 19 0.01 18.19 17.33
C GLN A 19 -0.37 18.12 15.83
N SER A 20 -1.37 18.92 15.42
CA SER A 20 -1.97 18.93 14.09
C SER A 20 -1.04 19.40 12.97
N ASP A 21 -0.01 20.19 13.26
CA ASP A 21 0.86 20.74 12.21
C ASP A 21 2.01 19.80 11.83
N LEU A 22 2.40 18.87 12.73
CA LEU A 22 3.48 17.92 12.49
C LEU A 22 3.06 16.74 11.60
N TYR A 23 1.76 16.47 11.48
CA TYR A 23 1.21 15.32 10.74
C TYR A 23 0.12 15.77 9.77
N LYS A 24 0.37 16.87 9.06
CA LYS A 24 -0.60 17.55 8.21
C LYS A 24 -1.16 16.68 7.09
N TYR A 25 -0.34 15.79 6.57
CA TYR A 25 -0.67 14.95 5.41
C TYR A 25 -1.00 13.50 5.78
N GLU A 26 -0.83 13.13 7.07
CA GLU A 26 -1.19 11.80 7.59
C GLU A 26 -2.70 11.56 7.66
N PRO A 27 -3.13 10.30 7.74
CA PRO A 27 -4.52 9.96 7.99
C PRO A 27 -5.08 10.66 9.23
N SER A 28 -6.26 11.27 9.08
CA SER A 28 -6.94 12.04 10.12
C SER A 28 -8.46 11.88 10.01
N LYS A 29 -9.22 12.42 10.96
CA LYS A 29 -10.70 12.43 10.85
C LYS A 29 -11.19 13.16 9.60
N LYS A 30 -10.49 14.22 9.16
CA LYS A 30 -10.82 14.99 7.96
C LYS A 30 -10.40 14.27 6.69
N ASN A 31 -9.24 13.64 6.71
CA ASN A 31 -8.63 12.93 5.58
C ASN A 31 -8.31 11.50 5.99
N PRO A 32 -9.31 10.56 6.00
CA PRO A 32 -9.13 9.23 6.58
C PRO A 32 -8.01 8.39 5.95
N TYR A 33 -7.61 8.74 4.74
CA TYR A 33 -6.57 8.05 4.00
C TYR A 33 -5.31 8.91 3.78
N GLY A 34 -5.18 10.04 4.52
CA GLY A 34 -4.11 11.00 4.26
C GLY A 34 -4.29 11.75 2.95
N ILE A 35 -3.37 12.63 2.64
CA ILE A 35 -3.29 13.38 1.37
C ILE A 35 -1.83 13.45 0.91
N ILE A 36 -1.63 13.67 -0.39
CA ILE A 36 -0.27 13.87 -0.94
C ILE A 36 0.33 15.14 -0.37
N ASN A 37 1.60 15.06 0.07
CA ASN A 37 2.40 16.23 0.41
C ASN A 37 2.70 17.01 -0.87
N PRO A 38 2.49 18.34 -0.92
CA PRO A 38 2.83 19.15 -2.10
C PRO A 38 4.29 19.08 -2.55
N GLU A 39 5.20 18.78 -1.61
CA GLU A 39 6.63 18.59 -1.89
C GLU A 39 6.99 17.17 -2.35
N ALA A 40 6.02 16.26 -2.39
CA ALA A 40 6.23 14.89 -2.84
C ALA A 40 6.52 14.83 -4.33
N PRO A 41 7.29 13.82 -4.80
CA PRO A 41 7.39 13.53 -6.22
C PRO A 41 6.00 13.37 -6.86
N LYS A 42 5.80 13.94 -8.06
CA LYS A 42 4.51 13.89 -8.77
C LYS A 42 3.99 12.47 -8.99
N GLU A 43 4.87 11.50 -9.02
CA GLU A 43 4.58 10.07 -9.19
C GLU A 43 3.76 9.49 -8.02
N LEU A 44 3.73 10.16 -6.85
CA LEU A 44 2.82 9.76 -5.75
C LEU A 44 1.36 9.74 -6.23
N ALA A 45 1.02 10.54 -7.26
CA ALA A 45 -0.29 10.54 -7.89
C ALA A 45 -0.59 9.26 -8.71
N ASP A 46 0.40 8.41 -9.00
CA ASP A 46 0.18 7.13 -9.69
C ASP A 46 -0.80 6.22 -8.94
N PHE A 47 -0.74 6.26 -7.61
CA PHE A 47 -1.61 5.49 -6.73
C PHE A 47 -2.85 6.27 -6.26
N ALA A 48 -3.02 7.55 -6.63
CA ALA A 48 -4.16 8.36 -6.19
C ALA A 48 -5.53 7.70 -6.48
N PRO A 49 -5.78 7.09 -7.66
CA PRO A 49 -7.05 6.43 -7.92
C PRO A 49 -7.34 5.24 -7.01
N LEU A 50 -6.30 4.62 -6.42
CA LEU A 50 -6.42 3.45 -5.55
C LEU A 50 -6.68 3.85 -4.09
N ILE A 51 -6.36 5.08 -3.69
CA ILE A 51 -6.48 5.56 -2.31
C ILE A 51 -7.92 5.43 -1.82
N GLY A 52 -8.08 4.80 -0.65
CA GLY A 52 -9.36 4.51 -0.02
C GLY A 52 -9.60 3.02 0.20
N ASP A 53 -10.82 2.65 0.54
CA ASP A 53 -11.25 1.26 0.69
C ASP A 53 -11.71 0.69 -0.65
N ASN A 54 -11.15 -0.45 -1.01
CA ASN A 54 -11.50 -1.18 -2.23
C ASN A 54 -12.00 -2.58 -1.85
N GLN A 55 -13.07 -3.03 -2.50
CA GLN A 55 -13.58 -4.38 -2.41
C GLN A 55 -13.07 -5.17 -3.60
N CYS A 56 -12.34 -6.24 -3.35
CA CYS A 56 -11.71 -7.05 -4.39
C CYS A 56 -12.23 -8.48 -4.40
N LYS A 57 -12.32 -9.05 -5.60
CA LYS A 57 -12.45 -10.49 -5.85
C LYS A 57 -11.05 -11.03 -6.13
N SER A 58 -10.60 -11.98 -5.31
CA SER A 58 -9.26 -12.58 -5.37
C SER A 58 -9.35 -14.01 -5.87
N VAL A 59 -8.56 -14.34 -6.90
CA VAL A 59 -8.48 -15.68 -7.49
C VAL A 59 -7.01 -16.07 -7.57
N THR A 60 -6.62 -17.15 -6.92
CA THR A 60 -5.23 -17.65 -6.92
C THR A 60 -5.11 -19.00 -7.60
N ARG A 61 -3.94 -19.37 -8.07
CA ARG A 61 -3.65 -20.76 -8.49
C ARG A 61 -3.84 -21.70 -7.32
N ASN A 62 -4.43 -22.88 -7.60
CA ASN A 62 -4.43 -23.99 -6.67
C ASN A 62 -3.19 -24.90 -6.91
N GLY A 63 -2.90 -25.79 -5.95
CA GLY A 63 -1.77 -26.72 -6.05
C GLY A 63 -1.86 -27.75 -7.19
N GLN A 64 -2.99 -27.82 -7.91
CA GLN A 64 -3.26 -28.77 -9.00
C GLN A 64 -3.15 -28.09 -10.40
N GLY A 65 -2.65 -26.85 -10.47
CA GLY A 65 -2.48 -26.09 -11.71
C GLY A 65 -3.76 -25.41 -12.23
N GLY A 66 -4.90 -25.55 -11.54
CA GLY A 66 -6.15 -24.84 -11.79
C GLY A 66 -6.23 -23.52 -11.01
N TRP A 67 -7.44 -22.94 -10.95
CA TRP A 67 -7.77 -21.78 -10.15
C TRP A 67 -8.59 -22.18 -8.94
N ALA A 68 -8.29 -21.59 -7.78
CA ALA A 68 -9.08 -21.74 -6.58
C ALA A 68 -10.38 -20.93 -6.67
N ASP A 69 -11.30 -21.21 -5.75
CA ASP A 69 -12.53 -20.43 -5.63
C ASP A 69 -12.23 -18.95 -5.36
N THR A 70 -13.08 -18.09 -5.91
CA THR A 70 -12.98 -16.66 -5.71
C THR A 70 -13.27 -16.29 -4.25
N VAL A 71 -12.34 -15.59 -3.61
CA VAL A 71 -12.53 -15.08 -2.25
C VAL A 71 -12.63 -13.57 -2.25
N SER A 72 -13.38 -13.05 -1.28
CA SER A 72 -13.56 -11.62 -1.11
C SER A 72 -12.44 -11.04 -0.24
N VAL A 73 -11.86 -9.92 -0.66
CA VAL A 73 -10.75 -9.27 0.04
C VAL A 73 -11.05 -7.77 0.10
N ARG A 74 -10.89 -7.17 1.27
CA ARG A 74 -10.85 -5.72 1.40
C ARG A 74 -9.41 -5.25 1.26
N TRP A 75 -9.18 -4.29 0.38
CA TRP A 75 -7.86 -3.72 0.13
C TRP A 75 -7.91 -2.21 0.30
N ARG A 76 -7.25 -1.70 1.33
CA ARG A 76 -7.18 -0.28 1.67
C ARG A 76 -5.85 0.29 1.24
N PHE A 77 -5.88 1.47 0.64
CA PHE A 77 -4.70 2.28 0.33
C PHE A 77 -4.78 3.62 1.06
N LYS A 78 -3.65 4.11 1.55
CA LYS A 78 -3.55 5.40 2.23
C LYS A 78 -2.17 6.02 2.02
N TYR A 79 -2.11 7.35 2.10
CA TYR A 79 -0.85 8.07 2.19
C TYR A 79 -0.33 8.01 3.62
N ILE A 80 0.99 7.86 3.76
CA ILE A 80 1.73 7.80 5.03
C ILE A 80 3.04 8.54 4.90
N LEU A 81 3.84 8.60 5.98
CA LEU A 81 5.12 9.31 6.03
C LEU A 81 4.97 10.77 5.57
N ASP A 82 4.00 11.45 6.20
CA ASP A 82 3.64 12.83 5.88
C ASP A 82 3.28 13.04 4.40
N GLY A 83 2.58 12.05 3.81
CA GLY A 83 2.14 12.10 2.41
C GLY A 83 3.23 11.83 1.37
N LEU A 84 4.38 11.29 1.79
CA LEU A 84 5.54 10.97 0.93
C LEU A 84 5.62 9.50 0.52
N ALA A 85 4.71 8.66 1.04
CA ALA A 85 4.65 7.24 0.72
C ALA A 85 3.20 6.76 0.65
N VAL A 86 3.00 5.59 0.06
CA VAL A 86 1.69 4.90 0.00
C VAL A 86 1.79 3.58 0.74
N GLN A 87 0.87 3.35 1.66
CA GLN A 87 0.68 2.05 2.31
C GLN A 87 -0.60 1.39 1.78
N ASP A 88 -0.56 0.08 1.57
CA ASP A 88 -1.78 -0.72 1.48
C ASP A 88 -1.93 -1.67 2.66
N GLU A 89 -3.17 -2.11 2.88
CA GLU A 89 -3.55 -3.12 3.87
C GLU A 89 -4.57 -4.06 3.25
N THR A 90 -4.25 -5.35 3.17
CA THR A 90 -5.17 -6.38 2.71
C THR A 90 -5.78 -7.07 3.92
N LEU A 91 -7.11 -7.04 4.03
CA LEU A 91 -7.87 -7.61 5.14
C LEU A 91 -8.69 -8.78 4.61
N LYS A 92 -8.40 -10.00 5.10
CA LYS A 92 -9.11 -11.24 4.75
C LYS A 92 -9.95 -11.71 5.92
N ALA A 93 -11.04 -12.41 5.62
CA ALA A 93 -11.95 -12.97 6.63
C ALA A 93 -11.30 -14.03 7.53
N ASP A 94 -10.24 -14.70 7.04
CA ASP A 94 -9.48 -15.71 7.79
C ASP A 94 -8.45 -15.10 8.77
N GLY A 95 -8.44 -13.76 8.92
CA GLY A 95 -7.52 -13.03 9.79
C GLY A 95 -6.11 -12.90 9.24
N LYS A 96 -5.83 -13.35 8.03
CA LYS A 96 -4.53 -13.12 7.37
C LYS A 96 -4.49 -11.72 6.80
N HIS A 97 -3.56 -10.93 7.32
CA HIS A 97 -3.36 -9.55 6.92
C HIS A 97 -2.03 -9.39 6.22
N THR A 98 -2.01 -8.55 5.21
CA THR A 98 -0.77 -8.16 4.53
C THR A 98 -0.74 -6.64 4.40
N THR A 99 0.44 -6.09 4.28
CA THR A 99 0.65 -4.67 4.01
C THR A 99 1.86 -4.50 3.11
N SER A 100 1.85 -3.44 2.29
CA SER A 100 3.05 -3.01 1.59
C SER A 100 3.24 -1.51 1.79
N ILE A 101 4.50 -1.09 1.86
CA ILE A 101 4.88 0.32 1.86
C ILE A 101 5.57 0.61 0.52
N ARG A 102 5.14 1.69 -0.15
CA ARG A 102 5.61 2.14 -1.45
C ARG A 102 6.22 3.50 -1.33
N GLN A 103 7.46 3.63 -1.78
CA GLN A 103 8.16 4.91 -1.88
C GLN A 103 8.67 5.08 -3.31
N TYR A 104 8.61 6.30 -3.80
CA TYR A 104 9.19 6.66 -5.09
C TYR A 104 10.54 7.31 -4.89
N ASP A 105 11.56 6.80 -5.59
CA ASP A 105 12.88 7.39 -5.64
C ASP A 105 12.98 8.27 -6.90
N PRO A 106 13.06 9.61 -6.78
CA PRO A 106 13.14 10.51 -7.93
C PRO A 106 14.50 10.43 -8.65
N VAL A 107 15.55 9.95 -8.00
CA VAL A 107 16.88 9.78 -8.60
C VAL A 107 16.86 8.57 -9.53
N ASP A 108 16.36 7.45 -9.03
CA ASP A 108 16.27 6.18 -9.76
C ASP A 108 15.04 6.13 -10.68
N LYS A 109 14.10 7.06 -10.47
CA LYS A 109 12.80 7.14 -11.17
C LYS A 109 12.01 5.85 -11.07
N LYS A 110 12.03 5.22 -9.89
CA LYS A 110 11.38 3.95 -9.63
C LYS A 110 10.60 3.97 -8.32
N TRP A 111 9.54 3.19 -8.31
CA TRP A 111 8.86 2.77 -7.11
C TRP A 111 9.62 1.62 -6.45
N TYR A 112 9.80 1.71 -5.15
CA TYR A 112 10.25 0.63 -4.27
C TYR A 112 9.11 0.22 -3.37
N VAL A 113 8.82 -1.07 -3.33
CA VAL A 113 7.68 -1.62 -2.59
C VAL A 113 8.16 -2.75 -1.71
N THR A 114 7.98 -2.61 -0.40
CA THR A 114 8.29 -3.65 0.58
C THR A 114 7.01 -4.26 1.13
N PHE A 115 6.92 -5.59 1.08
CA PHE A 115 5.75 -6.38 1.46
C PHE A 115 5.95 -7.08 2.79
N PHE A 116 4.92 -7.07 3.64
CA PHE A 116 4.85 -7.75 4.92
C PHE A 116 3.57 -8.57 5.03
N SER A 117 3.63 -9.67 5.81
CA SER A 117 2.49 -10.54 6.05
C SER A 117 2.48 -11.01 7.51
N THR A 118 1.27 -11.27 8.03
CA THR A 118 1.12 -11.90 9.35
C THR A 118 1.41 -13.40 9.34
N THR A 119 1.44 -14.04 8.14
CA THR A 119 1.57 -15.51 8.02
C THR A 119 2.28 -15.91 6.73
N PRO A 120 3.49 -16.44 6.82
CA PRO A 120 4.42 -16.31 7.93
C PRO A 120 4.97 -14.88 8.02
N PRO A 121 5.45 -14.42 9.18
CA PRO A 121 6.22 -13.19 9.26
C PRO A 121 7.55 -13.40 8.53
N PHE A 122 7.98 -12.40 7.76
CA PHE A 122 9.20 -12.48 6.98
C PHE A 122 10.40 -11.91 7.73
N ALA A 123 11.46 -12.68 7.86
CA ALA A 123 12.76 -12.19 8.31
C ALA A 123 13.41 -11.25 7.28
N SER A 124 13.10 -11.48 5.98
CA SER A 124 13.53 -10.63 4.87
C SER A 124 12.32 -10.32 4.00
N PRO A 125 11.70 -9.16 4.15
CA PRO A 125 10.53 -8.78 3.35
C PRO A 125 10.87 -8.76 1.85
N GLY A 126 9.93 -9.26 1.02
CA GLY A 126 10.06 -9.15 -0.42
C GLY A 126 10.02 -7.68 -0.86
N THR A 127 10.92 -7.31 -1.77
CA THR A 127 10.96 -5.95 -2.32
C THR A 127 10.77 -6.01 -3.83
N TRP A 128 9.82 -5.21 -4.32
CA TRP A 128 9.59 -5.00 -5.75
C TRP A 128 10.11 -3.63 -6.16
N LYS A 129 10.55 -3.53 -7.41
CA LYS A 129 10.99 -2.29 -8.03
C LYS A 129 10.30 -2.12 -9.38
N GLY A 130 9.87 -0.91 -9.72
CA GLY A 130 9.24 -0.66 -11.02
C GLY A 130 8.73 0.75 -11.20
N GLU A 131 7.85 0.92 -12.19
CA GLU A 131 7.36 2.23 -12.60
C GLU A 131 5.97 2.15 -13.22
N LYS A 132 5.40 3.33 -13.53
CA LYS A 132 4.18 3.43 -14.32
C LYS A 132 4.53 3.59 -15.79
N VAL A 133 4.01 2.68 -16.63
CA VAL A 133 4.17 2.67 -18.08
C VAL A 133 2.81 2.46 -18.73
N ASP A 134 2.44 3.30 -19.70
CA ASP A 134 1.19 3.18 -20.46
C ASP A 134 -0.06 2.99 -19.60
N GLY A 135 -0.15 3.77 -18.52
CA GLY A 135 -1.29 3.75 -17.60
C GLY A 135 -1.32 2.54 -16.64
N LYS A 136 -0.32 1.65 -16.69
CA LYS A 136 -0.17 0.51 -15.80
C LYS A 136 0.97 0.77 -14.82
N ILE A 137 0.85 0.30 -13.57
CA ILE A 137 1.97 0.27 -12.63
C ILE A 137 2.54 -1.15 -12.65
N ILE A 138 3.80 -1.28 -13.04
CA ILE A 138 4.47 -2.57 -13.22
C ILE A 138 5.65 -2.65 -12.26
N LEU A 139 5.69 -3.72 -11.46
CA LEU A 139 6.70 -3.93 -10.41
C LEU A 139 7.30 -5.33 -10.55
N TYR A 140 8.59 -5.45 -10.34
CA TYR A 140 9.34 -6.70 -10.47
C TYR A 140 10.09 -7.04 -9.18
N ASN A 141 10.10 -8.32 -8.84
CA ASN A 141 10.96 -8.91 -7.83
C ASN A 141 11.68 -10.10 -8.46
N GLU A 142 13.00 -10.17 -8.34
CA GLU A 142 13.77 -11.31 -8.88
C GLU A 142 13.33 -12.61 -8.20
N GLN A 143 13.01 -13.61 -9.01
CA GLN A 143 12.56 -14.90 -8.53
C GLN A 143 12.99 -16.03 -9.48
N THR A 144 13.69 -17.03 -8.95
CA THR A 144 14.00 -18.25 -9.67
C THR A 144 12.83 -19.23 -9.59
N ALA A 145 12.42 -19.77 -10.73
CA ALA A 145 11.40 -20.81 -10.79
C ALA A 145 11.91 -22.14 -10.18
N PRO A 146 11.02 -23.07 -9.76
CA PRO A 146 11.43 -24.34 -9.15
C PRO A 146 12.37 -25.21 -10.02
N ASN A 147 12.34 -25.04 -11.33
CA ASN A 147 13.23 -25.73 -12.28
C ASN A 147 14.59 -25.06 -12.49
N GLY A 148 14.90 -23.99 -11.70
CA GLY A 148 16.17 -23.24 -11.80
C GLY A 148 16.16 -22.12 -12.84
N THR A 149 15.07 -21.88 -13.57
CA THR A 149 14.99 -20.78 -14.53
C THR A 149 14.90 -19.45 -13.79
N GLU A 150 15.80 -18.52 -14.10
CA GLU A 150 15.79 -17.17 -13.56
C GLU A 150 14.68 -16.32 -14.22
N GLY A 151 14.04 -15.49 -13.43
CA GLY A 151 12.96 -14.63 -13.88
C GLY A 151 12.55 -13.63 -12.82
N PHE A 152 11.28 -13.20 -12.88
CA PHE A 152 10.71 -12.23 -11.96
C PHE A 152 9.33 -12.66 -11.51
N TYR A 153 8.99 -12.34 -10.28
CA TYR A 153 7.59 -12.19 -9.91
C TYR A 153 7.16 -10.77 -10.28
N LYS A 154 6.34 -10.68 -11.30
CA LYS A 154 5.83 -9.42 -11.86
C LYS A 154 4.46 -9.12 -11.28
N ILE A 155 4.28 -7.89 -10.88
CA ILE A 155 3.01 -7.33 -10.41
C ILE A 155 2.58 -6.25 -11.39
N THR A 156 1.34 -6.33 -11.87
CA THR A 156 0.77 -5.33 -12.78
C THR A 156 -0.56 -4.81 -12.23
N PHE A 157 -0.64 -3.51 -11.96
CA PHE A 157 -1.90 -2.80 -11.79
C PHE A 157 -2.34 -2.28 -13.16
N SER A 158 -3.58 -2.56 -13.56
CA SER A 158 -4.15 -2.17 -14.86
C SER A 158 -5.59 -1.70 -14.72
N ASP A 159 -6.16 -1.15 -15.79
CA ASP A 159 -7.52 -0.63 -15.85
C ASP A 159 -7.82 0.36 -14.70
N ILE A 160 -6.79 1.13 -14.34
CA ILE A 160 -6.82 2.04 -13.21
C ILE A 160 -7.75 3.22 -13.49
N SER A 161 -8.74 3.40 -12.62
CA SER A 161 -9.67 4.52 -12.63
C SER A 161 -10.13 4.88 -11.22
N GLU A 162 -10.85 5.97 -11.05
CA GLU A 162 -11.44 6.37 -9.77
C GLU A 162 -12.46 5.36 -9.21
N LYS A 163 -12.92 4.41 -10.02
CA LYS A 163 -13.95 3.44 -9.63
C LYS A 163 -13.43 2.02 -9.47
N LYS A 164 -12.38 1.66 -10.17
CA LYS A 164 -11.88 0.27 -10.23
C LYS A 164 -10.43 0.19 -10.68
N PHE A 165 -9.83 -0.94 -10.40
CA PHE A 165 -8.54 -1.37 -10.98
C PHE A 165 -8.46 -2.89 -10.96
N ASN A 166 -7.57 -3.45 -11.78
CA ASN A 166 -7.19 -4.84 -11.77
C ASN A 166 -5.75 -4.98 -11.27
N TRP A 167 -5.44 -6.13 -10.69
CA TRP A 167 -4.10 -6.48 -10.27
C TRP A 167 -3.80 -7.93 -10.69
N LEU A 168 -2.63 -8.13 -11.27
CA LEU A 168 -2.11 -9.42 -11.67
C LEU A 168 -0.76 -9.67 -11.02
N GLY A 169 -0.60 -10.82 -10.38
CA GLY A 169 0.69 -11.38 -9.98
C GLY A 169 1.01 -12.59 -10.84
N GLU A 170 2.16 -12.57 -11.48
CA GLU A 170 2.60 -13.62 -12.40
C GLU A 170 4.12 -13.84 -12.30
N TRP A 171 4.56 -15.06 -12.54
CA TRP A 171 5.96 -15.30 -12.80
C TRP A 171 6.25 -15.11 -14.29
N VAL A 172 7.34 -14.43 -14.61
CA VAL A 172 7.81 -14.23 -16.00
C VAL A 172 9.28 -14.59 -16.09
N ASP A 173 9.71 -15.13 -17.25
CA ASP A 173 11.13 -15.31 -17.54
C ASP A 173 11.81 -13.94 -17.80
N LYS A 174 13.14 -13.88 -17.79
CA LYS A 174 13.89 -12.62 -17.99
C LYS A 174 13.59 -11.92 -19.33
N THR A 175 13.04 -12.66 -20.31
CA THR A 175 12.69 -12.11 -21.63
C THR A 175 11.21 -11.70 -21.75
N GLU A 176 10.42 -12.01 -20.73
CA GLU A 176 8.95 -11.87 -20.69
C GLU A 176 8.20 -12.54 -21.86
N LYS A 177 8.86 -13.50 -22.57
CA LYS A 177 8.21 -14.32 -23.60
C LYS A 177 7.37 -15.43 -23.01
N PHE A 178 7.69 -15.85 -21.79
CA PHE A 178 6.89 -16.80 -21.01
C PHE A 178 6.35 -16.12 -19.78
N SER A 179 5.06 -16.28 -19.54
CA SER A 179 4.39 -15.84 -18.32
C SER A 179 3.55 -16.95 -17.69
N TYR A 180 3.50 -16.98 -16.38
CA TYR A 180 2.67 -17.89 -15.59
C TYR A 180 1.88 -17.10 -14.55
N PRO A 181 0.64 -16.70 -14.89
CA PRO A 181 -0.24 -16.01 -13.95
C PRO A 181 -0.55 -16.87 -12.75
N THR A 182 -0.39 -16.30 -11.54
CA THR A 182 -0.60 -17.01 -10.28
C THR A 182 -1.72 -16.42 -9.44
N TRP A 183 -2.02 -15.12 -9.62
CA TRP A 183 -2.99 -14.44 -8.78
C TRP A 183 -3.62 -13.24 -9.49
N TYR A 184 -4.95 -13.16 -9.47
CA TYR A 184 -5.73 -12.02 -9.95
C TYR A 184 -6.50 -11.36 -8.81
N LEU A 185 -6.58 -10.04 -8.85
CA LEU A 185 -7.48 -9.24 -8.05
C LEU A 185 -8.27 -8.30 -8.97
N PHE A 186 -9.60 -8.34 -8.83
CA PHE A 186 -10.50 -7.42 -9.52
C PHE A 186 -11.15 -6.53 -8.46
N CYS A 187 -10.80 -5.26 -8.45
CA CYS A 187 -11.13 -4.34 -7.37
C CYS A 187 -12.08 -3.24 -7.82
N THR A 188 -13.06 -2.94 -6.96
CA THR A 188 -13.95 -1.78 -7.10
C THR A 188 -13.84 -0.91 -5.86
N LYS A 189 -13.81 0.41 -6.05
CA LYS A 189 -13.76 1.37 -4.94
C LYS A 189 -15.08 1.32 -4.16
N LYS A 190 -14.98 1.25 -2.86
CA LYS A 190 -16.14 1.31 -1.98
C LYS A 190 -16.58 2.78 -1.88
N GLN A 191 -17.85 3.02 -2.20
CA GLN A 191 -18.48 4.32 -2.01
C GLN A 191 -18.74 4.62 -0.54
#